data_dba32fb40f5924940c6aa0721e916ab9
#
_entry.id   dba32fb40f5924940c6aa0721e916ab9
#
_cell.length_a   1.000
_cell.length_b   1.000
_cell.length_c   1.000
_cell.angle_alpha   90.00
_cell.angle_beta   90.00
_cell.angle_gamma   90.00
#
_symmetry.space_group_name_H-M   'P 1'
#
loop_
_entity.id
_entity.type
_entity.pdbx_description
1 polymer ?
#
loop_
_entity_poly.entity_id
_entity_poly.type
_entity_poly.pdbx_seq_one_letter_code
_entity_poly.pdbx_strand_id
1 'polypeptide(L)'
;MMLGRMLHGVKHRIPLALALLATMAACADNEPVDAVSDPREANASHESGHGAATSLGTVTVAANQFEIVRLGEFVPGTEAALEVIPKSIPVQQWPDLNLYVWLESQDGTQVSESAKGEVTEQAYHFHVTPGADDKAPFRVILRMRRGDVDERASLPLDGHGHEHIEGPHHGIPATFAGDGQAGHLELKLHDDKGDLELWLHRDAMFSQPLDLAIDSTIEIEFIDVGGKKVTLRPRNMTTNEDEYGTANIRDAQTNYFIFPSQPGEDASWLQGKQFQSIVIVRFQAAGKDITSEEFVLKPHVH
;
A
#
# COMPACT_ATOMS: atom_id res chain seq x y z
N MET A 1 43.42 -32.51 -30.58
CA MET A 1 43.29 -33.56 -29.55
C MET A 1 41.90 -33.28 -28.92
N MET A 2 40.83 -33.84 -29.41
CA MET A 2 40.28 -35.20 -29.29
C MET A 2 39.97 -35.61 -27.86
N LEU A 3 38.79 -35.80 -27.59
CA LEU A 3 37.82 -36.80 -27.13
C LEU A 3 36.88 -36.14 -26.10
N GLY A 4 35.56 -36.14 -26.10
CA GLY A 4 34.59 -37.11 -26.61
C GLY A 4 34.13 -38.09 -25.53
N ARG A 5 32.82 -37.95 -25.09
CA ARG A 5 31.92 -39.06 -24.64
C ARG A 5 30.66 -38.43 -24.01
N MET A 6 29.51 -38.53 -24.65
CA MET A 6 28.49 -39.60 -24.73
C MET A 6 27.71 -39.82 -23.41
N LEU A 7 26.47 -39.35 -23.42
CA LEU A 7 25.16 -40.02 -23.36
C LEU A 7 24.98 -41.15 -22.32
N HIS A 8 23.96 -40.99 -21.44
CA HIS A 8 22.98 -42.06 -21.17
C HIS A 8 21.66 -41.47 -20.70
N GLY A 9 20.61 -41.73 -21.47
CA GLY A 9 19.23 -41.48 -21.11
C GLY A 9 18.64 -42.68 -20.41
N VAL A 10 17.75 -42.43 -19.46
CA VAL A 10 16.88 -43.45 -18.88
C VAL A 10 15.43 -42.99 -19.01
N LYS A 11 14.72 -43.72 -19.86
CA LYS A 11 13.25 -43.72 -19.99
C LYS A 11 12.66 -44.62 -18.92
N HIS A 12 11.74 -44.15 -18.12
CA HIS A 12 10.85 -45.04 -17.38
C HIS A 12 9.40 -44.80 -17.77
N ARG A 13 8.77 -45.90 -18.11
CA ARG A 13 7.43 -46.08 -18.61
C ARG A 13 6.43 -46.18 -17.44
N ILE A 14 5.28 -45.59 -17.67
CA ILE A 14 4.05 -45.70 -16.89
C ILE A 14 3.39 -47.06 -17.16
N PRO A 15 2.74 -47.70 -16.22
CA PRO A 15 1.60 -48.55 -16.51
C PRO A 15 0.28 -47.95 -16.06
N LEU A 16 -0.62 -47.96 -17.00
CA LEU A 16 -2.05 -47.70 -16.91
C LEU A 16 -2.70 -48.91 -16.18
N ALA A 17 -3.51 -48.68 -15.18
CA ALA A 17 -4.41 -49.69 -14.62
C ALA A 17 -5.85 -49.19 -14.65
N LEU A 18 -6.62 -49.93 -15.40
CA LEU A 18 -8.06 -49.81 -15.65
C LEU A 18 -8.77 -50.87 -14.76
N ALA A 19 -9.85 -50.49 -14.08
CA ALA A 19 -10.94 -51.37 -13.61
C ALA A 19 -11.89 -50.52 -12.72
N LEU A 20 -13.15 -50.68 -12.66
CA LEU A 20 -14.23 -51.42 -13.25
C LEU A 20 -15.50 -50.91 -12.58
N LEU A 21 -16.59 -50.75 -13.34
CA LEU A 21 -17.93 -50.40 -12.90
C LEU A 21 -18.51 -51.42 -11.89
N ALA A 22 -19.26 -50.93 -10.92
CA ALA A 22 -20.38 -51.65 -10.33
C ALA A 22 -21.56 -50.71 -10.05
N THR A 23 -22.60 -50.84 -10.82
CA THR A 23 -23.95 -50.34 -10.61
C THR A 23 -24.68 -51.19 -9.60
N MET A 24 -25.29 -50.55 -8.57
CA MET A 24 -26.45 -51.12 -7.87
C MET A 24 -27.50 -50.03 -7.69
N ALA A 25 -28.65 -50.27 -8.27
CA ALA A 25 -29.89 -49.54 -8.04
C ALA A 25 -30.62 -50.17 -6.87
N ALA A 26 -31.12 -49.38 -5.95
CA ALA A 26 -32.21 -49.75 -5.05
C ALA A 26 -33.09 -48.54 -4.77
N CYS A 27 -34.41 -48.80 -4.80
CA CYS A 27 -35.53 -47.88 -4.81
C CYS A 27 -35.82 -47.25 -3.46
N ALA A 28 -36.39 -46.02 -3.56
CA ALA A 28 -37.53 -45.42 -2.86
C ALA A 28 -37.61 -45.50 -1.32
N ASP A 29 -37.66 -44.32 -0.72
CA ASP A 29 -38.81 -43.87 0.05
C ASP A 29 -38.74 -42.35 0.23
N ASN A 30 -39.89 -41.67 -0.14
CA ASN A 30 -40.10 -40.24 0.01
C ASN A 30 -40.49 -39.95 1.46
N GLU A 31 -39.63 -39.25 2.21
CA GLU A 31 -40.05 -38.42 3.31
C GLU A 31 -39.68 -36.95 3.05
N PRO A 32 -40.50 -35.96 3.43
CA PRO A 32 -40.19 -34.55 3.22
C PRO A 32 -39.11 -34.14 4.17
N VAL A 33 -37.92 -33.89 3.63
CA VAL A 33 -36.79 -33.35 4.40
C VAL A 33 -37.00 -31.85 4.52
N ASP A 34 -37.09 -31.43 5.77
CA ASP A 34 -37.03 -30.07 6.24
C ASP A 34 -35.90 -29.26 5.61
N ALA A 35 -36.15 -27.97 5.47
CA ALA A 35 -35.30 -26.97 4.88
C ALA A 35 -33.82 -27.17 5.25
N VAL A 36 -33.01 -27.54 4.24
CA VAL A 36 -31.56 -27.51 4.35
C VAL A 36 -31.14 -26.04 4.40
N SER A 37 -30.78 -25.58 5.58
CA SER A 37 -30.06 -24.35 5.81
C SER A 37 -28.77 -24.37 5.00
N ASP A 38 -28.58 -23.32 4.19
CA ASP A 38 -27.41 -23.06 3.35
C ASP A 38 -26.13 -23.11 4.21
N PRO A 39 -25.14 -23.95 3.90
CA PRO A 39 -23.88 -24.02 4.65
C PRO A 39 -22.97 -22.78 4.49
N ARG A 40 -23.48 -21.68 3.91
CA ARG A 40 -22.75 -20.41 3.77
C ARG A 40 -22.88 -19.46 4.96
N GLU A 41 -23.70 -19.78 5.98
CA GLU A 41 -23.83 -18.96 7.20
C GLU A 41 -23.03 -19.46 8.40
N ALA A 42 -22.10 -20.40 8.24
CA ALA A 42 -21.20 -20.80 9.30
C ALA A 42 -19.84 -20.09 9.24
N ASN A 43 -19.81 -18.80 8.97
CA ASN A 43 -18.75 -17.94 9.46
C ASN A 43 -19.20 -17.42 10.83
N ALA A 44 -19.07 -18.26 11.84
CA ALA A 44 -19.17 -17.82 13.20
C ALA A 44 -18.08 -16.76 13.41
N SER A 45 -18.49 -15.49 13.32
CA SER A 45 -17.76 -14.38 13.86
C SER A 45 -17.32 -14.75 15.28
N HIS A 46 -16.01 -14.88 15.49
CA HIS A 46 -15.48 -14.61 16.81
C HIS A 46 -15.94 -13.20 17.11
N GLU A 47 -16.94 -13.07 17.97
CA GLU A 47 -17.28 -11.82 18.66
C GLU A 47 -16.07 -11.45 19.53
N SER A 48 -14.99 -10.98 18.89
CA SER A 48 -14.03 -10.15 19.57
C SER A 48 -14.72 -8.82 19.79
N GLY A 49 -14.84 -8.35 21.02
CA GLY A 49 -15.51 -7.09 21.39
C GLY A 49 -14.79 -5.84 20.85
N HIS A 50 -14.01 -5.96 19.77
CA HIS A 50 -13.13 -4.93 19.21
C HIS A 50 -13.71 -4.13 18.02
N GLY A 51 -14.93 -4.45 17.56
CA GLY A 51 -15.57 -3.72 16.46
C GLY A 51 -15.36 -4.32 15.07
N ALA A 52 -15.73 -3.59 14.03
CA ALA A 52 -15.70 -4.06 12.64
C ALA A 52 -14.27 -4.26 12.13
N ALA A 53 -14.05 -5.35 11.39
CA ALA A 53 -12.78 -5.63 10.73
C ALA A 53 -12.61 -4.78 9.46
N THR A 54 -11.46 -4.12 9.32
CA THR A 54 -11.08 -3.32 8.16
C THR A 54 -9.69 -3.73 7.71
N SER A 55 -9.54 -4.23 6.47
CA SER A 55 -8.22 -4.51 5.91
C SER A 55 -7.49 -3.19 5.68
N LEU A 56 -6.29 -3.08 6.25
CA LEU A 56 -5.41 -1.93 6.05
C LEU A 56 -4.50 -2.12 4.82
N GLY A 57 -4.34 -3.37 4.36
CA GLY A 57 -3.51 -3.69 3.21
C GLY A 57 -2.49 -4.80 3.49
N THR A 58 -1.51 -4.94 2.60
CA THR A 58 -0.51 -6.01 2.63
C THR A 58 0.90 -5.41 2.67
N VAL A 59 1.75 -5.97 3.54
CA VAL A 59 3.19 -5.63 3.60
C VAL A 59 4.04 -6.84 3.31
N THR A 60 5.28 -6.62 2.87
CA THR A 60 6.29 -7.66 2.68
C THR A 60 7.44 -7.46 3.67
N VAL A 61 7.71 -8.49 4.49
CA VAL A 61 8.82 -8.53 5.45
C VAL A 61 9.62 -9.79 5.20
N ALA A 62 10.93 -9.69 4.98
CA ALA A 62 11.84 -10.80 4.68
C ALA A 62 11.27 -11.73 3.58
N ALA A 63 10.82 -11.15 2.47
CA ALA A 63 10.20 -11.82 1.33
C ALA A 63 8.87 -12.56 1.63
N ASN A 64 8.28 -12.37 2.79
CA ASN A 64 6.97 -12.94 3.15
C ASN A 64 5.90 -11.86 3.16
N GLN A 65 4.72 -12.18 2.62
CA GLN A 65 3.57 -11.29 2.59
C GLN A 65 2.69 -11.48 3.81
N PHE A 66 2.24 -10.35 4.37
CA PHE A 66 1.35 -10.28 5.52
C PHE A 66 0.23 -9.29 5.22
N GLU A 67 -1.02 -9.71 5.37
CA GLU A 67 -2.15 -8.79 5.41
C GLU A 67 -2.33 -8.28 6.83
N ILE A 68 -2.60 -6.99 6.97
CA ILE A 68 -2.89 -6.36 8.25
C ILE A 68 -4.34 -5.92 8.26
N VAL A 69 -5.08 -6.35 9.27
CA VAL A 69 -6.49 -6.04 9.48
C VAL A 69 -6.63 -5.32 10.82
N ARG A 70 -7.33 -4.20 10.84
CA ARG A 70 -7.72 -3.48 12.05
C ARG A 70 -9.09 -3.93 12.51
N LEU A 71 -9.26 -4.11 13.81
CA LEU A 71 -10.53 -4.39 14.45
C LEU A 71 -10.94 -3.15 15.27
N GLY A 72 -12.00 -2.47 14.84
CA GLY A 72 -12.41 -1.18 15.43
C GLY A 72 -11.56 0.01 14.95
N GLU A 73 -11.57 1.10 15.71
CA GLU A 73 -10.88 2.36 15.38
C GLU A 73 -9.69 2.62 16.30
N PHE A 74 -8.66 3.31 15.78
CA PHE A 74 -7.56 3.80 16.62
C PHE A 74 -7.98 5.10 17.32
N VAL A 75 -8.38 4.96 18.58
CA VAL A 75 -8.74 6.11 19.42
C VAL A 75 -7.61 6.36 20.41
N PRO A 76 -7.07 7.58 20.53
CA PRO A 76 -6.01 7.91 21.49
C PRO A 76 -6.38 7.48 22.92
N GLY A 77 -5.48 6.79 23.58
CA GLY A 77 -5.66 6.27 24.94
C GLY A 77 -6.61 5.08 25.05
N THR A 78 -7.19 4.59 23.97
CA THR A 78 -8.09 3.42 23.96
C THR A 78 -7.40 2.25 23.26
N GLU A 79 -7.51 1.06 23.83
CA GLU A 79 -6.99 -0.17 23.22
C GLU A 79 -7.75 -0.49 21.93
N ALA A 80 -7.00 -0.79 20.88
CA ALA A 80 -7.47 -1.28 19.59
C ALA A 80 -6.79 -2.62 19.27
N ALA A 81 -7.42 -3.43 18.44
CA ALA A 81 -6.85 -4.70 18.03
C ALA A 81 -6.43 -4.69 16.55
N LEU A 82 -5.35 -5.43 16.27
CA LEU A 82 -4.86 -5.73 14.92
C LEU A 82 -4.77 -7.23 14.73
N GLU A 83 -5.05 -7.68 13.52
CA GLU A 83 -4.73 -9.02 13.06
C GLU A 83 -3.71 -8.96 11.94
N VAL A 84 -2.70 -9.83 12.00
CA VAL A 84 -1.69 -9.99 10.95
C VAL A 84 -1.78 -11.40 10.41
N ILE A 85 -2.12 -11.52 9.15
CA ILE A 85 -2.38 -12.79 8.47
C ILE A 85 -1.22 -13.08 7.50
N PRO A 86 -0.34 -14.07 7.81
CA PRO A 86 0.70 -14.48 6.86
C PRO A 86 0.07 -15.10 5.61
N LYS A 87 0.37 -14.56 4.42
CA LYS A 87 -0.17 -15.05 3.15
C LYS A 87 0.73 -16.06 2.45
N SER A 88 2.03 -15.99 2.69
CA SER A 88 3.02 -16.84 2.02
C SER A 88 3.66 -17.90 2.94
N ILE A 89 3.27 -17.96 4.21
CA ILE A 89 3.85 -18.87 5.20
C ILE A 89 2.78 -19.89 5.64
N PRO A 90 3.08 -21.21 5.54
CA PRO A 90 2.18 -22.24 6.03
C PRO A 90 1.87 -22.07 7.53
N VAL A 91 0.62 -22.31 7.92
CA VAL A 91 0.14 -22.12 9.30
C VAL A 91 0.96 -22.89 10.34
N GLN A 92 1.48 -24.07 9.97
CA GLN A 92 2.32 -24.89 10.84
C GLN A 92 3.65 -24.21 11.24
N GLN A 93 4.09 -23.21 10.49
CA GLN A 93 5.32 -22.46 10.75
C GLN A 93 5.07 -21.16 11.52
N TRP A 94 3.82 -20.77 11.73
CA TRP A 94 3.48 -19.55 12.45
C TRP A 94 4.05 -19.50 13.89
N PRO A 95 4.01 -20.56 14.68
CA PRO A 95 4.56 -20.53 16.04
C PRO A 95 6.06 -20.17 16.12
N ASP A 96 6.79 -20.35 15.01
CA ASP A 96 8.23 -20.04 14.93
C ASP A 96 8.50 -18.57 14.59
N LEU A 97 7.46 -17.79 14.22
CA LEU A 97 7.58 -16.37 13.93
C LEU A 97 7.36 -15.55 15.18
N ASN A 98 8.24 -14.63 15.46
CA ASN A 98 8.01 -13.60 16.48
C ASN A 98 7.64 -12.32 15.76
N LEU A 99 6.34 -12.03 15.72
CA LEU A 99 5.81 -10.80 15.14
C LEU A 99 5.56 -9.77 16.22
N TYR A 100 5.92 -8.53 15.91
CA TYR A 100 5.67 -7.36 16.75
C TYR A 100 5.05 -6.28 15.90
N VAL A 101 4.11 -5.54 16.47
CA VAL A 101 3.52 -4.35 15.85
C VAL A 101 3.58 -3.16 16.80
N TRP A 102 3.69 -1.97 16.24
CA TRP A 102 3.46 -0.70 16.91
C TRP A 102 2.97 0.33 15.91
N LEU A 103 2.51 1.46 16.43
CA LEU A 103 2.07 2.60 15.65
C LEU A 103 3.12 3.70 15.68
N GLU A 104 3.34 4.34 14.55
CA GLU A 104 4.17 5.54 14.42
C GLU A 104 3.35 6.70 13.87
N SER A 105 3.66 7.90 14.31
CA SER A 105 3.17 9.15 13.74
C SER A 105 3.90 9.48 12.43
N GLN A 106 3.44 10.52 11.75
CA GLN A 106 4.01 10.96 10.47
C GLN A 106 5.52 11.28 10.57
N ASP A 107 5.98 11.87 11.66
CA ASP A 107 7.40 12.19 11.89
C ASP A 107 8.24 10.96 12.32
N GLY A 108 7.68 9.75 12.29
CA GLY A 108 8.35 8.51 12.69
C GLY A 108 8.47 8.31 14.20
N THR A 109 7.83 9.16 15.02
CA THR A 109 7.76 8.94 16.46
C THR A 109 6.87 7.75 16.76
N GLN A 110 7.34 6.79 17.55
CA GLN A 110 6.50 5.70 18.05
C GLN A 110 5.42 6.24 18.98
N VAL A 111 4.15 5.98 18.65
CA VAL A 111 2.95 6.50 19.38
C VAL A 111 2.14 5.39 20.04
N SER A 112 2.61 4.16 20.04
CA SER A 112 2.10 3.06 20.87
C SER A 112 3.25 2.22 21.43
N GLU A 113 3.01 1.43 22.46
CA GLU A 113 3.96 0.39 22.84
C GLU A 113 4.06 -0.68 21.73
N SER A 114 5.20 -1.37 21.67
CA SER A 114 5.38 -2.51 20.77
C SER A 114 4.65 -3.73 21.36
N ALA A 115 3.63 -4.18 20.66
CA ALA A 115 2.86 -5.38 21.01
C ALA A 115 3.47 -6.61 20.35
N LYS A 116 3.53 -7.73 21.07
CA LYS A 116 3.87 -9.05 20.52
C LYS A 116 2.60 -9.77 20.13
N GLY A 117 2.58 -10.39 18.92
CA GLY A 117 1.41 -11.12 18.44
C GLY A 117 1.17 -12.44 19.17
N GLU A 118 -0.09 -12.72 19.45
CA GLU A 118 -0.58 -14.02 19.89
C GLU A 118 -1.11 -14.80 18.69
N VAL A 119 -0.65 -16.06 18.54
CA VAL A 119 -1.07 -16.91 17.41
C VAL A 119 -2.46 -17.44 17.68
N THR A 120 -3.38 -17.19 16.74
CA THR A 120 -4.72 -17.78 16.70
C THR A 120 -4.81 -18.82 15.58
N GLU A 121 -5.97 -19.42 15.36
CA GLU A 121 -6.18 -20.36 14.24
C GLU A 121 -6.09 -19.69 12.85
N GLN A 122 -6.33 -18.36 12.76
CA GLN A 122 -6.50 -17.65 11.50
C GLN A 122 -5.51 -16.49 11.31
N ALA A 123 -4.90 -15.99 12.37
CA ALA A 123 -4.04 -14.80 12.36
C ALA A 123 -3.11 -14.75 13.57
N TYR A 124 -2.27 -13.73 13.61
CA TYR A 124 -1.70 -13.21 14.84
C TYR A 124 -2.56 -12.05 15.32
N HIS A 125 -2.96 -12.10 16.57
CA HIS A 125 -3.75 -11.07 17.22
C HIS A 125 -2.87 -10.17 18.08
N PHE A 126 -3.10 -8.87 18.00
CA PHE A 126 -2.33 -7.85 18.72
C PHE A 126 -3.26 -6.85 19.38
N HIS A 127 -2.87 -6.37 20.55
CA HIS A 127 -3.48 -5.24 21.23
C HIS A 127 -2.52 -4.05 21.19
N VAL A 128 -2.98 -2.92 20.69
CA VAL A 128 -2.21 -1.67 20.63
C VAL A 128 -3.01 -0.53 21.22
N THR A 129 -2.36 0.32 22.01
CA THR A 129 -3.00 1.52 22.55
C THR A 129 -2.26 2.73 22.01
N PRO A 130 -2.86 3.51 21.07
CA PRO A 130 -2.29 4.77 20.64
C PRO A 130 -2.11 5.69 21.84
N GLY A 131 -1.00 6.41 21.92
CA GLY A 131 -0.74 7.38 22.98
C GLY A 131 -1.87 8.42 23.06
N ALA A 132 -2.06 8.98 24.24
CA ALA A 132 -3.04 10.05 24.46
C ALA A 132 -2.56 11.42 23.96
N ASP A 133 -1.33 11.48 23.46
CA ASP A 133 -0.72 12.70 22.92
C ASP A 133 -1.36 13.11 21.58
N ASP A 134 -1.18 14.39 21.20
CA ASP A 134 -1.77 14.99 20.00
C ASP A 134 -1.26 14.40 18.66
N LYS A 135 -0.36 13.40 18.71
CA LYS A 135 0.17 12.74 17.52
C LYS A 135 -0.71 11.58 17.10
N ALA A 136 -1.45 11.77 16.02
CA ALA A 136 -2.24 10.69 15.43
C ALA A 136 -1.34 9.58 14.88
N PRO A 137 -1.75 8.30 14.98
CA PRO A 137 -1.09 7.21 14.28
C PRO A 137 -1.15 7.45 12.76
N PHE A 138 0.00 7.33 12.10
CA PHE A 138 0.13 7.50 10.65
C PHE A 138 0.43 6.19 9.94
N ARG A 139 1.16 5.28 10.60
CA ARG A 139 1.51 3.97 10.05
C ARG A 139 1.53 2.87 11.10
N VAL A 140 1.26 1.64 10.67
CA VAL A 140 1.55 0.41 11.42
C VAL A 140 2.93 -0.09 11.01
N ILE A 141 3.77 -0.40 11.98
CA ILE A 141 5.03 -1.09 11.74
C ILE A 141 4.85 -2.55 12.10
N LEU A 142 5.17 -3.44 11.16
CA LEU A 142 5.28 -4.88 11.39
C LEU A 142 6.77 -5.26 11.41
N ARG A 143 7.21 -5.86 12.51
CA ARG A 143 8.56 -6.42 12.65
C ARG A 143 8.46 -7.94 12.78
N MET A 144 9.26 -8.65 12.00
CA MET A 144 9.39 -10.09 12.09
C MET A 144 10.78 -10.47 12.58
N ARG A 145 10.82 -11.36 13.57
CA ARG A 145 12.06 -11.97 14.05
C ARG A 145 11.96 -13.49 13.94
N ARG A 146 12.92 -14.10 13.23
CA ARG A 146 13.01 -15.55 13.06
C ARG A 146 14.48 -15.96 12.92
N GLY A 147 15.04 -16.61 13.93
CA GLY A 147 16.48 -16.91 13.97
C GLY A 147 17.30 -15.62 13.89
N ASP A 148 18.17 -15.52 12.88
CA ASP A 148 19.03 -14.36 12.63
C ASP A 148 18.31 -13.27 11.80
N VAL A 149 17.10 -13.51 11.31
CA VAL A 149 16.31 -12.51 10.56
C VAL A 149 15.62 -11.57 11.55
N ASP A 150 15.83 -10.28 11.36
CA ASP A 150 15.20 -9.20 12.13
C ASP A 150 14.91 -8.05 11.16
N GLU A 151 13.73 -8.08 10.56
CA GLU A 151 13.31 -7.12 9.54
C GLU A 151 11.96 -6.49 9.89
N ARG A 152 11.71 -5.30 9.36
CA ARG A 152 10.45 -4.58 9.52
C ARG A 152 9.98 -3.98 8.21
N ALA A 153 8.66 -3.80 8.11
CA ALA A 153 8.01 -3.00 7.07
C ALA A 153 6.97 -2.08 7.70
N SER A 154 6.61 -1.03 7.00
CA SER A 154 5.57 -0.09 7.39
C SER A 154 4.36 -0.23 6.47
N LEU A 155 3.16 -0.06 7.03
CA LEU A 155 1.92 0.08 6.31
C LEU A 155 1.27 1.39 6.72
N PRO A 156 1.04 2.32 5.78
CA PRO A 156 0.34 3.55 6.09
C PRO A 156 -1.08 3.26 6.57
N LEU A 157 -1.51 3.98 7.58
CA LEU A 157 -2.89 3.96 8.02
C LEU A 157 -3.70 4.91 7.15
N ASP A 158 -4.86 4.46 6.72
CA ASP A 158 -5.82 5.38 6.16
C ASP A 158 -6.11 6.45 7.19
N GLY A 159 -5.84 7.70 6.84
CA GLY A 159 -6.06 8.83 7.74
C GLY A 159 -7.51 8.83 8.21
N HIS A 160 -7.72 8.32 9.44
CA HIS A 160 -9.05 8.29 10.02
C HIS A 160 -9.50 9.69 10.39
N GLY A 161 -10.62 10.05 9.81
CA GLY A 161 -11.42 11.18 10.30
C GLY A 161 -11.06 12.55 9.73
N HIS A 162 -10.13 12.66 8.82
CA HIS A 162 -10.13 13.79 7.92
C HIS A 162 -10.90 13.38 6.67
N GLU A 163 -12.03 14.03 6.38
CA GLU A 163 -12.46 14.19 5.01
C GLU A 163 -11.17 14.45 4.24
N HIS A 164 -10.87 13.60 3.24
CA HIS A 164 -9.73 13.86 2.38
C HIS A 164 -9.99 15.27 1.83
N ILE A 165 -9.26 16.25 2.36
CA ILE A 165 -9.25 17.58 1.76
C ILE A 165 -8.58 17.31 0.42
N GLU A 166 -9.39 17.07 -0.60
CA GLU A 166 -8.89 17.04 -1.96
C GLU A 166 -8.47 18.46 -2.31
N GLY A 167 -7.35 18.58 -2.96
CA GLY A 167 -6.95 19.82 -3.57
C GLY A 167 -7.89 20.21 -4.73
N PRO A 168 -7.75 21.38 -5.32
CA PRO A 168 -8.61 21.87 -6.40
C PRO A 168 -8.61 20.97 -7.65
N HIS A 169 -7.63 20.06 -7.82
CA HIS A 169 -7.53 19.10 -8.91
C HIS A 169 -7.87 17.67 -8.50
N HIS A 170 -8.49 17.51 -7.32
CA HIS A 170 -8.84 16.20 -6.73
C HIS A 170 -7.63 15.31 -6.41
N GLY A 171 -6.46 15.90 -6.22
CA GLY A 171 -5.26 15.24 -5.72
C GLY A 171 -5.15 15.34 -4.20
N ILE A 172 -4.16 14.67 -3.65
CA ILE A 172 -3.84 14.68 -2.22
C ILE A 172 -2.93 15.87 -1.92
N PRO A 173 -3.35 16.80 -1.05
CA PRO A 173 -2.52 17.91 -0.66
C PRO A 173 -1.45 17.48 0.36
N ALA A 174 -0.26 18.08 0.25
CA ALA A 174 0.81 17.93 1.21
C ALA A 174 1.60 19.24 1.33
N THR A 175 2.41 19.36 2.37
CA THR A 175 3.32 20.48 2.54
C THR A 175 4.74 20.13 2.15
N PHE A 176 5.53 21.13 1.79
CA PHE A 176 6.95 21.00 1.58
C PHE A 176 7.71 22.15 2.24
N ALA A 177 8.94 21.87 2.63
CA ALA A 177 9.85 22.88 3.16
C ALA A 177 11.31 22.58 2.82
N GLY A 178 12.13 23.62 2.77
CA GLY A 178 13.59 23.49 2.60
C GLY A 178 14.22 24.88 2.41
N ASP A 179 15.38 25.08 3.03
CA ASP A 179 16.23 26.28 2.90
C ASP A 179 15.52 27.62 2.99
N GLY A 180 14.51 27.73 3.88
CA GLY A 180 13.72 28.94 4.09
C GLY A 180 12.61 29.17 3.08
N GLN A 181 12.32 28.19 2.23
CA GLN A 181 11.15 28.14 1.36
C GLN A 181 10.18 27.08 1.88
N ALA A 182 8.90 27.39 1.94
CA ALA A 182 7.83 26.47 2.27
C ALA A 182 6.66 26.71 1.34
N GLY A 183 5.80 25.70 1.19
CA GLY A 183 4.61 25.76 0.35
C GLY A 183 3.81 24.48 0.40
N HIS A 184 2.93 24.33 -0.58
CA HIS A 184 2.01 23.22 -0.69
C HIS A 184 2.13 22.55 -2.05
N LEU A 185 1.86 21.27 -2.10
CA LEU A 185 1.73 20.52 -3.34
C LEU A 185 0.41 19.76 -3.35
N GLU A 186 -0.05 19.43 -4.52
CA GLU A 186 -1.16 18.54 -4.75
C GLU A 186 -0.66 17.43 -5.69
N LEU A 187 -0.75 16.17 -5.26
CA LEU A 187 -0.36 15.01 -6.04
C LEU A 187 -1.57 14.12 -6.32
N LYS A 188 -1.85 13.90 -7.60
CA LYS A 188 -2.95 13.06 -8.08
C LYS A 188 -2.40 11.81 -8.74
N LEU A 189 -2.99 10.66 -8.42
CA LEU A 189 -2.74 9.37 -9.07
C LEU A 189 -4.03 8.90 -9.73
N HIS A 190 -3.97 8.57 -11.02
CA HIS A 190 -5.10 7.99 -11.76
C HIS A 190 -5.08 6.46 -11.65
N ASP A 191 -6.19 5.87 -11.20
CA ASP A 191 -6.32 4.43 -10.94
C ASP A 191 -6.27 3.55 -12.20
N ASP A 192 -6.66 4.10 -13.35
CA ASP A 192 -6.79 3.37 -14.63
C ASP A 192 -5.45 3.23 -15.36
N LYS A 193 -4.60 4.25 -15.34
CA LYS A 193 -3.32 4.29 -16.09
C LYS A 193 -2.09 4.31 -15.20
N GLY A 194 -2.24 4.68 -13.92
CA GLY A 194 -1.13 4.92 -13.01
C GLY A 194 -0.42 6.25 -13.25
N ASP A 195 -1.02 7.13 -14.04
CA ASP A 195 -0.47 8.45 -14.32
C ASP A 195 -0.46 9.30 -13.04
N LEU A 196 0.63 10.05 -12.86
CA LEU A 196 0.76 11.03 -11.77
C LEU A 196 0.70 12.44 -12.34
N GLU A 197 0.00 13.30 -11.64
CA GLU A 197 -0.04 14.74 -11.89
C GLU A 197 0.29 15.48 -10.60
N LEU A 198 1.15 16.48 -10.65
CA LEU A 198 1.59 17.25 -9.50
C LEU A 198 1.52 18.74 -9.80
N TRP A 199 0.92 19.49 -8.87
CA TRP A 199 0.89 20.95 -8.88
C TRP A 199 1.60 21.50 -7.64
N LEU A 200 2.39 22.56 -7.82
CA LEU A 200 3.09 23.27 -6.74
C LEU A 200 2.45 24.61 -6.46
N HIS A 201 2.30 24.95 -5.17
CA HIS A 201 1.66 26.17 -4.70
C HIS A 201 2.44 26.82 -3.56
N ARG A 202 2.31 28.15 -3.44
CA ARG A 202 2.92 28.94 -2.36
C ARG A 202 2.06 28.99 -1.11
N ASP A 203 0.75 28.79 -1.24
CA ASP A 203 -0.25 28.99 -0.20
C ASP A 203 -1.14 27.77 0.01
N ALA A 204 -1.69 27.63 1.20
CA ALA A 204 -2.56 26.53 1.59
C ALA A 204 -3.93 26.52 0.88
N MET A 205 -4.29 27.62 0.22
CA MET A 205 -5.53 27.72 -0.55
C MET A 205 -5.34 27.32 -2.01
N PHE A 206 -4.14 26.89 -2.41
CA PHE A 206 -3.78 26.47 -3.76
C PHE A 206 -4.06 27.55 -4.82
N SER A 207 -4.07 28.83 -4.41
CA SER A 207 -4.42 29.97 -5.26
C SER A 207 -3.21 30.62 -5.94
N GLN A 208 -2.02 30.42 -5.40
CA GLN A 208 -0.77 31.01 -5.87
C GLN A 208 0.20 29.92 -6.34
N PRO A 209 0.41 29.75 -7.67
CA PRO A 209 1.34 28.76 -8.15
C PRO A 209 2.78 29.05 -7.71
N LEU A 210 3.53 28.00 -7.39
CA LEU A 210 4.98 28.01 -7.28
C LEU A 210 5.57 27.54 -8.61
N ASP A 211 5.89 28.48 -9.47
CA ASP A 211 6.46 28.16 -10.78
C ASP A 211 7.95 27.84 -10.65
N LEU A 212 8.38 26.73 -11.28
CA LEU A 212 9.75 26.34 -11.48
C LEU A 212 10.14 26.55 -12.96
N ALA A 213 11.42 26.56 -13.27
CA ALA A 213 11.88 26.59 -14.66
C ALA A 213 11.27 25.44 -15.45
N ILE A 214 10.92 25.64 -16.72
CA ILE A 214 10.21 24.65 -17.54
C ILE A 214 11.00 23.36 -17.77
N ASP A 215 12.30 23.36 -17.59
CA ASP A 215 13.19 22.21 -17.66
C ASP A 215 13.44 21.54 -16.31
N SER A 216 12.78 22.02 -15.25
CA SER A 216 12.88 21.41 -13.92
C SER A 216 12.29 20.00 -13.88
N THR A 217 12.78 19.21 -12.94
CA THR A 217 12.26 17.87 -12.64
C THR A 217 11.89 17.73 -11.19
N ILE A 218 10.93 16.86 -10.93
CA ILE A 218 10.50 16.52 -9.56
C ILE A 218 10.66 15.02 -9.38
N GLU A 219 11.31 14.60 -8.29
CA GLU A 219 11.44 13.19 -7.92
C GLU A 219 10.36 12.84 -6.89
N ILE A 220 9.67 11.71 -7.09
CA ILE A 220 8.81 11.08 -6.08
C ILE A 220 9.42 9.74 -5.69
N GLU A 221 9.64 9.55 -4.41
CA GLU A 221 10.10 8.29 -3.82
C GLU A 221 8.93 7.59 -3.11
N PHE A 222 8.71 6.32 -3.47
CA PHE A 222 7.69 5.43 -2.92
C PHE A 222 8.31 4.55 -1.86
N ILE A 223 8.15 4.91 -0.59
CA ILE A 223 8.83 4.29 0.56
C ILE A 223 8.44 2.81 0.69
N ASP A 224 7.15 2.51 0.61
CA ASP A 224 6.63 1.14 0.80
C ASP A 224 6.84 0.23 -0.42
N VAL A 225 7.30 0.79 -1.53
CA VAL A 225 7.60 0.05 -2.77
C VAL A 225 9.11 -0.10 -2.94
N GLY A 226 9.81 -0.34 -1.83
CA GLY A 226 11.26 -0.55 -1.83
C GLY A 226 12.09 0.69 -2.19
N GLY A 227 11.58 1.89 -1.92
CA GLY A 227 12.24 3.15 -2.25
C GLY A 227 12.28 3.42 -3.77
N LYS A 228 11.32 2.87 -4.52
CA LYS A 228 11.22 3.10 -5.96
C LYS A 228 11.00 4.58 -6.25
N LYS A 229 11.68 5.10 -7.26
CA LYS A 229 11.64 6.51 -7.63
C LYS A 229 11.10 6.71 -9.03
N VAL A 230 10.34 7.78 -9.22
CA VAL A 230 9.93 8.28 -10.52
C VAL A 230 10.30 9.75 -10.66
N THR A 231 10.47 10.19 -11.90
CA THR A 231 10.79 11.58 -12.20
C THR A 231 9.67 12.21 -13.01
N LEU A 232 9.04 13.23 -12.47
CA LEU A 232 8.03 14.01 -13.14
C LEU A 232 8.68 15.16 -13.94
N ARG A 233 8.09 15.48 -15.09
CA ARG A 233 8.48 16.61 -15.95
C ARG A 233 7.24 17.30 -16.49
N PRO A 234 7.37 18.52 -17.01
CA PRO A 234 6.30 19.12 -17.81
C PRO A 234 5.90 18.21 -18.97
N ARG A 235 4.62 18.13 -19.28
CA ARG A 235 4.07 17.37 -20.41
C ARG A 235 4.68 17.80 -21.75
N ASN A 236 4.84 19.10 -21.91
CA ASN A 236 5.51 19.71 -23.07
C ASN A 236 6.02 21.12 -22.72
N MET A 237 6.83 21.69 -23.60
CA MET A 237 7.47 22.99 -23.41
C MET A 237 6.66 24.17 -23.98
N THR A 238 5.42 23.93 -24.43
CA THR A 238 4.65 24.95 -25.18
C THR A 238 3.45 25.42 -24.40
N THR A 239 2.61 24.50 -23.94
CA THR A 239 1.36 24.82 -23.21
C THR A 239 1.33 24.16 -21.84
N ASN A 240 1.91 22.96 -21.71
CA ASN A 240 1.89 22.14 -20.50
C ASN A 240 0.48 22.02 -19.92
N GLU A 241 -0.49 21.65 -20.74
CA GLU A 241 -1.90 21.54 -20.37
C GLU A 241 -2.12 20.39 -19.39
N ASP A 242 -2.91 20.65 -18.36
CA ASP A 242 -3.42 19.63 -17.45
C ASP A 242 -4.58 18.82 -18.08
N GLU A 243 -5.19 17.93 -17.31
CA GLU A 243 -6.31 17.10 -17.76
C GLU A 243 -7.57 17.90 -18.16
N TYR A 244 -7.69 19.14 -17.64
CA TYR A 244 -8.80 20.05 -17.96
C TYR A 244 -8.52 20.96 -19.15
N GLY A 245 -7.35 20.83 -19.77
CA GLY A 245 -6.92 21.66 -20.89
C GLY A 245 -6.42 23.05 -20.48
N THR A 246 -6.13 23.25 -19.20
CA THR A 246 -5.58 24.51 -18.69
C THR A 246 -4.09 24.58 -18.99
N ALA A 247 -3.65 25.64 -19.67
CA ALA A 247 -2.24 25.88 -19.92
C ALA A 247 -1.51 26.35 -18.65
N ASN A 248 -0.42 25.67 -18.30
CA ASN A 248 0.32 25.89 -17.06
C ASN A 248 1.72 26.48 -17.28
N ILE A 249 2.00 27.09 -18.44
CA ILE A 249 3.26 27.80 -18.72
C ILE A 249 3.06 29.30 -18.53
N ARG A 250 3.93 29.89 -17.71
CA ARG A 250 4.01 31.33 -17.45
C ARG A 250 5.49 31.76 -17.48
N ASP A 251 5.87 32.65 -18.38
CA ASP A 251 7.23 33.18 -18.49
C ASP A 251 8.34 32.11 -18.49
N ALA A 252 8.17 31.04 -19.31
CA ALA A 252 9.06 29.87 -19.38
C ALA A 252 9.21 29.11 -18.04
N GLN A 253 8.20 29.20 -17.20
CA GLN A 253 8.09 28.48 -15.92
C GLN A 253 6.76 27.74 -15.83
N THR A 254 6.67 26.77 -14.94
CA THR A 254 5.46 25.98 -14.69
C THR A 254 5.41 25.46 -13.26
N ASN A 255 4.20 25.27 -12.75
CA ASN A 255 3.95 24.59 -11.48
C ASN A 255 3.37 23.17 -11.66
N TYR A 256 3.21 22.68 -12.91
CA TYR A 256 2.56 21.41 -13.24
C TYR A 256 3.52 20.41 -13.88
N PHE A 257 3.53 19.19 -13.34
CA PHE A 257 4.45 18.12 -13.72
C PHE A 257 3.71 16.78 -13.79
N ILE A 258 4.11 15.89 -14.69
CA ILE A 258 3.47 14.59 -14.91
C ILE A 258 4.46 13.43 -14.93
N PHE A 259 3.94 12.22 -14.67
CA PHE A 259 4.58 10.95 -14.95
C PHE A 259 3.52 9.95 -15.45
N PRO A 260 3.75 9.15 -16.51
CA PRO A 260 4.90 9.18 -17.41
C PRO A 260 5.00 10.48 -18.22
N SER A 261 6.20 10.96 -18.39
CA SER A 261 6.50 12.18 -19.18
C SER A 261 7.34 11.88 -20.40
N GLN A 262 7.95 10.69 -20.45
CA GLN A 262 8.86 10.26 -21.50
C GLN A 262 8.43 8.89 -22.07
N PRO A 263 8.65 8.64 -23.38
CA PRO A 263 8.42 7.33 -23.97
C PRO A 263 9.24 6.24 -23.26
N GLY A 264 8.56 5.13 -22.89
CA GLY A 264 9.19 3.98 -22.23
C GLY A 264 9.20 4.04 -20.69
N GLU A 265 8.73 5.11 -20.08
CA GLU A 265 8.43 5.11 -18.65
C GLU A 265 7.21 4.21 -18.37
N ASP A 266 7.32 3.36 -17.35
CA ASP A 266 6.28 2.38 -17.00
C ASP A 266 5.55 2.82 -15.71
N ALA A 267 4.27 3.14 -15.86
CA ALA A 267 3.36 3.50 -14.77
C ALA A 267 2.44 2.33 -14.35
N SER A 268 2.52 1.18 -15.02
CA SER A 268 1.58 0.06 -14.80
C SER A 268 1.56 -0.46 -13.35
N TRP A 269 2.66 -0.33 -12.63
CA TRP A 269 2.78 -0.74 -11.23
C TRP A 269 2.06 0.19 -10.25
N LEU A 270 1.61 1.38 -10.69
CA LEU A 270 0.81 2.33 -9.94
C LEU A 270 -0.70 2.14 -10.15
N GLN A 271 -1.09 1.26 -11.06
CA GLN A 271 -2.51 1.04 -11.42
C GLN A 271 -3.28 0.31 -10.33
N GLY A 272 -4.56 0.60 -10.27
CA GLY A 272 -5.57 -0.10 -9.47
C GLY A 272 -6.04 0.68 -8.25
N LYS A 273 -7.33 0.53 -7.95
CA LYS A 273 -8.04 1.24 -6.87
C LYS A 273 -7.49 0.97 -5.47
N GLN A 274 -6.74 -0.12 -5.30
CA GLN A 274 -6.18 -0.53 -4.02
C GLN A 274 -4.71 -0.09 -3.85
N PHE A 275 -4.16 0.63 -4.84
CA PHE A 275 -2.80 1.15 -4.70
C PHE A 275 -2.73 2.15 -3.55
N GLN A 276 -1.70 2.01 -2.72
CA GLN A 276 -1.41 2.92 -1.64
C GLN A 276 0.08 2.88 -1.32
N SER A 277 0.69 4.04 -1.11
CA SER A 277 2.08 4.11 -0.66
C SER A 277 2.35 5.40 0.08
N ILE A 278 3.26 5.36 1.05
CA ILE A 278 3.89 6.55 1.59
C ILE A 278 4.85 7.09 0.54
N VAL A 279 4.75 8.38 0.27
CA VAL A 279 5.60 9.06 -0.72
C VAL A 279 6.28 10.30 -0.14
N ILE A 280 7.43 10.62 -0.71
CA ILE A 280 8.16 11.86 -0.47
C ILE A 280 8.43 12.50 -1.82
N VAL A 281 8.16 13.81 -1.94
CA VAL A 281 8.43 14.60 -3.13
C VAL A 281 9.68 15.44 -2.91
N ARG A 282 10.62 15.42 -3.87
CA ARG A 282 11.85 16.22 -3.83
C ARG A 282 12.05 16.97 -5.13
N PHE A 283 12.47 18.23 -5.03
CA PHE A 283 12.76 19.09 -6.17
C PHE A 283 13.73 20.21 -5.79
N GLN A 284 14.18 20.95 -6.79
CA GLN A 284 14.98 22.17 -6.58
C GLN A 284 14.18 23.42 -6.95
N ALA A 285 14.24 24.41 -6.09
CA ALA A 285 13.68 25.72 -6.35
C ALA A 285 14.71 26.81 -6.02
N ALA A 286 15.01 27.66 -6.98
CA ALA A 286 16.05 28.70 -6.86
C ALA A 286 17.44 28.16 -6.41
N GLY A 287 17.79 26.94 -6.88
CA GLY A 287 19.06 26.28 -6.54
C GLY A 287 19.12 25.68 -5.13
N LYS A 288 17.98 25.54 -4.46
CA LYS A 288 17.84 24.96 -3.13
C LYS A 288 17.06 23.66 -3.18
N ASP A 289 17.48 22.70 -2.36
CA ASP A 289 16.77 21.42 -2.23
C ASP A 289 15.53 21.59 -1.35
N ILE A 290 14.41 21.14 -1.88
CA ILE A 290 13.09 21.18 -1.24
C ILE A 290 12.60 19.74 -1.09
N THR A 291 12.00 19.44 0.06
CA THR A 291 11.43 18.11 0.35
C THR A 291 10.05 18.27 0.97
N SER A 292 9.10 17.44 0.55
CA SER A 292 7.78 17.37 1.19
C SER A 292 7.87 16.64 2.54
N GLU A 293 6.87 16.83 3.38
CA GLU A 293 6.53 15.84 4.39
C GLU A 293 6.23 14.47 3.73
N GLU A 294 6.29 13.39 4.50
CA GLU A 294 5.76 12.09 4.08
C GLU A 294 4.23 12.15 4.08
N PHE A 295 3.61 11.65 3.02
CA PHE A 295 2.14 11.56 2.97
C PHE A 295 1.70 10.30 2.22
N VAL A 296 0.45 9.89 2.43
CA VAL A 296 -0.13 8.71 1.79
C VAL A 296 -0.71 9.08 0.45
N LEU A 297 -0.16 8.49 -0.62
CA LEU A 297 -0.72 8.58 -1.96
C LEU A 297 -1.70 7.44 -2.20
N LYS A 298 -2.92 7.79 -2.62
CA LYS A 298 -3.97 6.88 -3.07
C LYS A 298 -4.49 7.32 -4.43
N PRO A 299 -5.03 6.41 -5.25
CA PRO A 299 -5.65 6.79 -6.50
C PRO A 299 -6.90 7.66 -6.29
N HIS A 300 -7.06 8.63 -7.17
CA HIS A 300 -8.36 9.24 -7.40
C HIS A 300 -9.24 8.25 -8.15
N VAL A 301 -10.41 7.97 -7.61
CA VAL A 301 -11.37 6.98 -8.18
C VAL A 301 -12.47 7.75 -8.89
N HIS A 302 -12.64 7.48 -10.18
CA HIS A 302 -13.71 8.06 -11.02
C HIS A 302 -15.02 7.31 -10.87
#